data_cebe145f3e9e160acd64a44983af7fb9
#
_entry.id   cebe145f3e9e160acd64a44983af7fb9
#
_cell.length_a   1.000
_cell.length_b   1.000
_cell.length_c   1.000
_cell.angle_alpha   90.00
_cell.angle_beta   90.00
_cell.angle_gamma   90.00
#
_symmetry.space_group_name_H-M   'P 1'
#
loop_
_entity.id
_entity.type
_entity.pdbx_description
1 polymer ?
#
loop_
_entity_poly.entity_id
_entity_poly.type
_entity_poly.pdbx_seq_one_letter_code
_entity_poly.pdbx_strand_id
1 'polypeptide(L)'
;IRDVYKRQLQQNPELIHFLKSAHAEATLIAGNCTGNFFLAEAGILDDRIATTHWGFQEVFRSRYPKVKLNADLMISRDQNIYCAGGGLAWFDLGLHLIERLYGFEVAMQSAKSFVIDYRRDSQLSYSLLNIGQPHHDELVQKIQNWLEQHFHEDFSLNQLAEQFNVTGRTLIRRFKQALDIPPNQYLQAIRIEAARKRLEETDQAVDVLSLIHISERAGKADRL
;
A
#
# COMPACT_ATOMS: atom_id res chain seq x y z
N ILE A 1 2.30 -18.24 4.36
CA ILE A 1 2.90 -17.33 3.35
C ILE A 1 4.21 -16.71 3.89
N ARG A 2 4.29 -16.28 5.17
CA ARG A 2 5.49 -15.66 5.76
C ARG A 2 6.77 -16.52 5.66
N ASP A 3 6.67 -17.82 5.59
CA ASP A 3 7.82 -18.73 5.55
C ASP A 3 8.26 -19.11 4.13
N VAL A 4 7.42 -18.88 3.13
CA VAL A 4 7.70 -19.25 1.73
C VAL A 4 8.89 -18.43 1.19
N TYR A 5 8.86 -17.09 1.34
CA TYR A 5 9.95 -16.23 0.84
C TYR A 5 11.28 -16.48 1.59
N LYS A 6 11.24 -16.80 2.91
CA LYS A 6 12.45 -17.15 3.65
C LYS A 6 13.10 -18.39 3.08
N ARG A 7 12.30 -19.43 2.81
CA ARG A 7 12.77 -20.65 2.16
C ARG A 7 13.34 -20.35 0.77
N GLN A 8 12.65 -19.53 -0.02
CA GLN A 8 13.11 -19.15 -1.36
C GLN A 8 14.47 -18.43 -1.32
N LEU A 9 14.67 -17.46 -0.42
CA LEU A 9 15.95 -16.77 -0.25
C LEU A 9 17.08 -17.73 0.13
N GLN A 10 16.82 -18.67 1.06
CA GLN A 10 17.81 -19.65 1.51
C GLN A 10 18.16 -20.68 0.42
N GLN A 11 17.21 -21.01 -0.45
CA GLN A 11 17.36 -22.01 -1.52
C GLN A 11 17.97 -21.44 -2.80
N ASN A 12 18.12 -20.13 -2.93
CA ASN A 12 18.61 -19.47 -4.14
C ASN A 12 19.80 -18.51 -3.89
N PRO A 13 20.90 -18.97 -3.27
CA PRO A 13 22.06 -18.12 -3.05
C PRO A 13 22.73 -17.67 -4.36
N GLU A 14 22.63 -18.46 -5.40
CA GLU A 14 23.17 -18.14 -6.73
C GLU A 14 22.45 -16.94 -7.35
N LEU A 15 21.12 -16.83 -7.17
CA LEU A 15 20.35 -15.67 -7.61
C LEU A 15 20.81 -14.39 -6.88
N ILE A 16 21.07 -14.46 -5.58
CA ILE A 16 21.61 -13.32 -4.82
C ILE A 16 22.97 -12.89 -5.36
N HIS A 17 23.83 -13.85 -5.65
CA HIS A 17 25.15 -13.57 -6.24
C HIS A 17 25.03 -12.94 -7.62
N PHE A 18 24.19 -13.50 -8.49
CA PHE A 18 23.89 -12.96 -9.82
C PHE A 18 23.41 -11.52 -9.74
N LEU A 19 22.45 -11.22 -8.84
CA LEU A 19 21.91 -9.87 -8.67
C LEU A 19 22.99 -8.87 -8.23
N LYS A 20 23.91 -9.27 -7.35
CA LYS A 20 25.05 -8.42 -6.96
C LYS A 20 25.97 -8.12 -8.16
N SER A 21 26.27 -9.12 -8.96
CA SER A 21 27.11 -8.94 -10.16
C SER A 21 26.42 -8.03 -11.17
N ALA A 22 25.14 -8.27 -11.47
CA ALA A 22 24.37 -7.44 -12.39
C ALA A 22 24.27 -5.98 -11.91
N HIS A 23 24.16 -5.77 -10.59
CA HIS A 23 24.16 -4.42 -10.03
C HIS A 23 25.52 -3.72 -10.19
N ALA A 24 26.62 -4.43 -9.99
CA ALA A 24 27.98 -3.91 -10.18
C ALA A 24 28.24 -3.49 -11.63
N GLU A 25 27.61 -4.16 -12.60
CA GLU A 25 27.69 -3.86 -14.03
C GLU A 25 26.71 -2.73 -14.46
N ALA A 26 26.07 -2.04 -13.51
CA ALA A 26 25.07 -1.00 -13.74
C ALA A 26 23.89 -1.46 -14.63
N THR A 27 23.59 -2.74 -14.66
CA THR A 27 22.45 -3.32 -15.37
C THR A 27 21.13 -2.79 -14.78
N LEU A 28 20.13 -2.56 -15.63
CA LEU A 28 18.80 -2.25 -15.17
C LEU A 28 18.21 -3.47 -14.44
N ILE A 29 17.82 -3.28 -13.19
CA ILE A 29 17.27 -4.32 -12.34
C ILE A 29 15.86 -3.94 -11.95
N ALA A 30 14.93 -4.86 -12.12
CA ALA A 30 13.53 -4.67 -11.76
C ALA A 30 13.03 -5.85 -10.92
N GLY A 31 12.38 -5.53 -9.79
CA GLY A 31 11.73 -6.50 -8.91
C GLY A 31 10.25 -6.22 -8.77
N ASN A 32 9.45 -7.25 -8.55
CA ASN A 32 8.02 -7.12 -8.31
C ASN A 32 7.61 -7.88 -7.05
N CYS A 33 6.73 -7.29 -6.25
CA CYS A 33 6.10 -7.94 -5.10
C CYS A 33 7.14 -8.49 -4.11
N THR A 34 7.04 -9.75 -3.75
CA THR A 34 8.03 -10.44 -2.89
C THR A 34 9.40 -10.66 -3.56
N GLY A 35 9.50 -10.48 -4.88
CA GLY A 35 10.78 -10.48 -5.60
C GLY A 35 11.75 -9.40 -5.08
N ASN A 36 11.22 -8.29 -4.57
CA ASN A 36 12.01 -7.22 -3.99
C ASN A 36 12.79 -7.63 -2.73
N PHE A 37 12.40 -8.72 -2.06
CA PHE A 37 13.17 -9.33 -0.96
C PHE A 37 14.53 -9.86 -1.44
N PHE A 38 14.62 -10.36 -2.68
CA PHE A 38 15.90 -10.80 -3.26
C PHE A 38 16.84 -9.61 -3.50
N LEU A 39 16.29 -8.48 -3.96
CA LEU A 39 17.08 -7.25 -4.15
C LEU A 39 17.58 -6.70 -2.81
N ALA A 40 16.73 -6.73 -1.78
CA ALA A 40 17.11 -6.31 -0.43
C ALA A 40 18.16 -7.27 0.19
N GLU A 41 17.98 -8.59 0.04
CA GLU A 41 18.94 -9.59 0.53
C GLU A 41 20.30 -9.47 -0.16
N ALA A 42 20.31 -9.07 -1.43
CA ALA A 42 21.53 -8.76 -2.17
C ALA A 42 22.21 -7.43 -1.74
N GLY A 43 21.57 -6.65 -0.84
CA GLY A 43 22.05 -5.33 -0.40
C GLY A 43 21.91 -4.22 -1.45
N ILE A 44 21.24 -4.51 -2.57
CA ILE A 44 21.05 -3.56 -3.68
C ILE A 44 20.15 -2.39 -3.28
N LEU A 45 19.25 -2.60 -2.33
CA LEU A 45 18.28 -1.60 -1.87
C LEU A 45 18.73 -0.81 -0.64
N ASP A 46 19.90 -1.08 -0.08
CA ASP A 46 20.42 -0.36 1.09
C ASP A 46 20.49 1.16 0.78
N ASP A 47 19.95 1.97 1.70
CA ASP A 47 19.85 3.44 1.62
C ASP A 47 19.03 4.00 0.45
N ARG A 48 18.30 3.14 -0.29
CA ARG A 48 17.49 3.51 -1.45
C ARG A 48 15.99 3.48 -1.14
N ILE A 49 15.23 4.26 -1.93
CA ILE A 49 13.77 4.19 -1.90
C ILE A 49 13.33 2.93 -2.63
N ALA A 50 12.54 2.10 -1.94
CA ALA A 50 11.98 0.88 -2.50
C ALA A 50 10.52 0.73 -2.14
N THR A 51 9.78 -0.09 -2.90
CA THR A 51 8.45 -0.57 -2.55
C THR A 51 8.42 -2.10 -2.57
N THR A 52 7.38 -2.67 -1.98
CA THR A 52 7.06 -4.10 -2.03
C THR A 52 5.56 -4.25 -1.93
N HIS A 53 5.04 -5.47 -1.97
CA HIS A 53 3.63 -5.70 -1.70
C HIS A 53 3.26 -5.17 -0.31
N TRP A 54 2.23 -4.31 -0.22
CA TRP A 54 1.78 -3.66 1.01
C TRP A 54 1.58 -4.65 2.19
N GLY A 55 1.07 -5.86 1.93
CA GLY A 55 0.86 -6.89 2.96
C GLY A 55 2.13 -7.50 3.55
N PHE A 56 3.31 -7.17 3.01
CA PHE A 56 4.61 -7.64 3.51
C PHE A 56 5.49 -6.51 4.06
N GLN A 57 4.98 -5.28 4.11
CA GLN A 57 5.77 -4.10 4.48
C GLN A 57 6.45 -4.22 5.85
N GLU A 58 5.74 -4.71 6.87
CA GLU A 58 6.27 -4.85 8.23
C GLU A 58 7.40 -5.87 8.31
N VAL A 59 7.22 -7.01 7.63
CA VAL A 59 8.26 -8.05 7.54
C VAL A 59 9.48 -7.51 6.79
N PHE A 60 9.25 -6.73 5.73
CA PHE A 60 10.32 -6.13 4.94
C PHE A 60 11.11 -5.11 5.76
N ARG A 61 10.44 -4.16 6.42
CA ARG A 61 11.07 -3.15 7.30
C ARG A 61 11.88 -3.78 8.43
N SER A 62 11.30 -4.78 9.08
CA SER A 62 11.97 -5.49 10.17
C SER A 62 13.24 -6.20 9.73
N ARG A 63 13.26 -6.76 8.51
CA ARG A 63 14.38 -7.54 8.00
C ARG A 63 15.46 -6.68 7.34
N TYR A 64 15.05 -5.58 6.68
CA TYR A 64 15.93 -4.72 5.90
C TYR A 64 15.81 -3.26 6.36
N PRO A 65 16.25 -2.94 7.58
CA PRO A 65 16.05 -1.61 8.18
C PRO A 65 16.82 -0.48 7.47
N LYS A 66 17.80 -0.81 6.62
CA LYS A 66 18.52 0.18 5.82
C LYS A 66 17.75 0.62 4.57
N VAL A 67 16.73 -0.13 4.15
CA VAL A 67 15.94 0.20 2.97
C VAL A 67 14.93 1.29 3.34
N LYS A 68 14.87 2.38 2.55
CA LYS A 68 13.85 3.42 2.69
C LYS A 68 12.54 2.96 2.06
N LEU A 69 11.86 2.02 2.74
CA LEU A 69 10.63 1.42 2.22
C LEU A 69 9.47 2.41 2.24
N ASN A 70 8.87 2.66 1.07
CA ASN A 70 7.59 3.30 0.90
C ASN A 70 6.61 2.31 0.22
N ALA A 71 5.82 1.61 1.02
CA ALA A 71 4.89 0.58 0.55
C ALA A 71 3.61 1.17 -0.08
N ASP A 72 3.42 2.49 -0.07
CA ASP A 72 2.27 3.14 -0.71
C ASP A 72 2.48 3.32 -2.22
N LEU A 73 3.74 3.33 -2.67
CA LEU A 73 4.07 3.48 -4.08
C LEU A 73 3.73 2.20 -4.86
N MET A 74 3.10 2.36 -6.02
CA MET A 74 2.96 1.26 -6.99
C MET A 74 4.32 0.87 -7.55
N ILE A 75 5.13 1.87 -7.92
CA ILE A 75 6.49 1.69 -8.41
C ILE A 75 7.42 2.67 -7.69
N SER A 76 8.55 2.19 -7.22
CA SER A 76 9.69 3.02 -6.82
C SER A 76 10.82 2.88 -7.84
N ARG A 77 11.54 3.99 -8.03
CA ARG A 77 12.71 4.04 -8.88
C ARG A 77 13.86 4.74 -8.16
N ASP A 78 15.01 4.11 -8.17
CA ASP A 78 16.26 4.72 -7.74
C ASP A 78 17.34 4.35 -8.75
N GLN A 79 17.80 5.33 -9.56
CA GLN A 79 18.73 5.15 -10.66
C GLN A 79 18.23 4.10 -11.69
N ASN A 80 18.91 2.95 -11.78
CA ASN A 80 18.59 1.81 -12.65
C ASN A 80 17.87 0.66 -11.93
N ILE A 81 17.44 0.89 -10.67
CA ILE A 81 16.74 -0.10 -9.87
C ILE A 81 15.26 0.30 -9.79
N TYR A 82 14.39 -0.65 -10.06
CA TYR A 82 12.94 -0.49 -10.04
C TYR A 82 12.32 -1.54 -9.14
N CYS A 83 11.45 -1.11 -8.23
CA CYS A 83 10.64 -2.02 -7.45
C CYS A 83 9.17 -1.74 -7.72
N ALA A 84 8.41 -2.78 -8.04
CA ALA A 84 6.97 -2.70 -8.13
C ALA A 84 6.30 -3.34 -6.90
N GLY A 85 5.11 -2.85 -6.56
CA GLY A 85 4.32 -3.28 -5.41
C GLY A 85 3.73 -4.67 -5.55
N GLY A 86 2.48 -4.84 -5.13
CA GLY A 86 1.84 -6.14 -5.08
C GLY A 86 1.15 -6.59 -6.36
N GLY A 87 0.95 -7.89 -6.45
CA GLY A 87 0.10 -8.52 -7.45
C GLY A 87 0.46 -8.14 -8.89
N LEU A 88 -0.50 -7.55 -9.57
CA LEU A 88 -0.40 -7.17 -10.99
C LEU A 88 0.42 -5.88 -11.24
N ALA A 89 1.09 -5.32 -10.26
CA ALA A 89 1.97 -4.15 -10.43
C ALA A 89 3.12 -4.38 -11.43
N TRP A 90 3.40 -5.63 -11.80
CA TRP A 90 4.34 -5.94 -12.87
C TRP A 90 3.92 -5.41 -14.25
N PHE A 91 2.61 -5.25 -14.50
CA PHE A 91 2.12 -4.57 -15.71
C PHE A 91 2.48 -3.09 -15.70
N ASP A 92 2.26 -2.41 -14.56
CA ASP A 92 2.65 -1.01 -14.39
C ASP A 92 4.15 -0.83 -14.56
N LEU A 93 4.93 -1.76 -13.99
CA LEU A 93 6.38 -1.79 -14.14
C LEU A 93 6.79 -1.99 -15.60
N GLY A 94 6.15 -2.92 -16.31
CA GLY A 94 6.37 -3.16 -17.73
C GLY A 94 6.11 -1.92 -18.58
N LEU A 95 4.96 -1.27 -18.39
CA LEU A 95 4.62 -0.03 -19.10
C LEU A 95 5.59 1.10 -18.77
N HIS A 96 6.01 1.23 -17.50
CA HIS A 96 6.99 2.22 -17.10
C HIS A 96 8.37 2.00 -17.75
N LEU A 97 8.80 0.75 -17.89
CA LEU A 97 10.04 0.41 -18.58
C LEU A 97 9.93 0.63 -20.09
N ILE A 98 8.78 0.29 -20.71
CA ILE A 98 8.51 0.58 -22.12
C ILE A 98 8.55 2.09 -22.36
N GLU A 99 7.90 2.89 -21.52
CA GLU A 99 7.95 4.35 -21.62
C GLU A 99 9.38 4.88 -21.58
N ARG A 100 10.17 4.38 -20.64
CA ARG A 100 11.57 4.80 -20.48
C ARG A 100 12.46 4.44 -21.68
N LEU A 101 12.28 3.25 -22.25
CA LEU A 101 13.16 2.72 -23.28
C LEU A 101 12.71 3.12 -24.69
N TYR A 102 11.40 3.26 -24.91
CA TYR A 102 10.80 3.41 -26.23
C TYR A 102 9.91 4.65 -26.35
N GLY A 103 9.69 5.36 -25.24
CA GLY A 103 8.89 6.58 -25.20
C GLY A 103 7.40 6.36 -24.92
N PHE A 104 6.74 7.48 -24.60
CA PHE A 104 5.34 7.54 -24.16
C PHE A 104 4.35 6.92 -25.17
N GLU A 105 4.52 7.21 -26.45
CA GLU A 105 3.61 6.72 -27.51
C GLU A 105 3.55 5.18 -27.54
N VAL A 106 4.73 4.53 -27.47
CA VAL A 106 4.81 3.07 -27.47
C VAL A 106 4.20 2.48 -26.19
N ALA A 107 4.44 3.10 -25.04
CA ALA A 107 3.85 2.66 -23.78
C ALA A 107 2.33 2.80 -23.80
N MET A 108 1.80 3.91 -24.34
CA MET A 108 0.36 4.14 -24.46
C MET A 108 -0.30 3.13 -25.41
N GLN A 109 0.33 2.85 -26.56
CA GLN A 109 -0.16 1.82 -27.48
C GLN A 109 -0.15 0.43 -26.85
N SER A 110 0.89 0.11 -26.07
CA SER A 110 0.98 -1.13 -25.33
C SER A 110 -0.15 -1.25 -24.30
N ALA A 111 -0.40 -0.19 -23.51
CA ALA A 111 -1.50 -0.17 -22.53
C ALA A 111 -2.85 -0.41 -23.21
N LYS A 112 -3.12 0.26 -24.34
CA LYS A 112 -4.34 0.05 -25.12
C LYS A 112 -4.47 -1.38 -25.65
N SER A 113 -3.38 -1.96 -26.12
CA SER A 113 -3.37 -3.33 -26.66
C SER A 113 -3.65 -4.38 -25.59
N PHE A 114 -3.19 -4.14 -24.36
CA PHE A 114 -3.43 -5.03 -23.22
C PHE A 114 -4.72 -4.68 -22.45
N VAL A 115 -5.42 -3.62 -22.84
CA VAL A 115 -6.65 -3.14 -22.18
C VAL A 115 -6.41 -2.89 -20.68
N ILE A 116 -5.33 -2.19 -20.36
CA ILE A 116 -4.96 -1.84 -19.00
C ILE A 116 -4.78 -0.33 -18.86
N ASP A 117 -5.03 0.18 -17.65
CA ASP A 117 -4.80 1.59 -17.32
C ASP A 117 -3.32 1.92 -17.46
N TYR A 118 -3.03 3.06 -18.10
CA TYR A 118 -1.66 3.45 -18.37
C TYR A 118 -0.84 3.74 -17.12
N ARG A 119 -1.46 4.27 -16.06
CA ARG A 119 -0.79 4.56 -14.78
C ARG A 119 -1.67 4.26 -13.59
N ARG A 120 -1.07 3.59 -12.62
CA ARG A 120 -1.55 3.47 -11.25
C ARG A 120 -0.40 3.88 -10.33
N ASP A 121 -0.52 5.04 -9.68
CA ASP A 121 0.61 5.63 -8.95
C ASP A 121 0.77 5.05 -7.53
N SER A 122 -0.31 4.51 -6.95
CA SER A 122 -0.33 4.08 -5.56
C SER A 122 -1.02 2.74 -5.37
N GLN A 123 -0.48 1.93 -4.46
CA GLN A 123 -1.17 0.75 -3.95
C GLN A 123 -1.88 1.02 -2.60
N LEU A 124 -1.94 2.26 -2.16
CA LEU A 124 -2.56 2.63 -0.90
C LEU A 124 -4.03 2.22 -0.81
N SER A 125 -4.80 2.42 -1.88
CA SER A 125 -6.21 2.00 -1.95
C SER A 125 -6.40 0.50 -1.76
N TYR A 126 -5.43 -0.31 -2.18
CA TYR A 126 -5.46 -1.78 -1.97
C TYR A 126 -4.99 -2.17 -0.56
N SER A 127 -4.12 -1.39 0.07
CA SER A 127 -3.72 -1.61 1.47
C SER A 127 -4.86 -1.28 2.43
N LEU A 128 -5.71 -0.33 2.08
CA LEU A 128 -6.92 0.03 2.82
C LEU A 128 -7.99 -1.09 2.76
N LEU A 129 -7.98 -1.93 1.73
CA LEU A 129 -8.82 -3.13 1.63
C LEU A 129 -8.44 -4.23 2.65
N ASN A 130 -7.36 -4.05 3.41
CA ASN A 130 -7.03 -4.87 4.59
C ASN A 130 -8.00 -4.67 5.78
N ILE A 131 -9.01 -3.86 5.59
CA ILE A 131 -10.07 -3.57 6.55
C ILE A 131 -10.74 -4.84 7.11
N GLY A 132 -10.60 -5.96 6.46
CA GLY A 132 -11.20 -7.25 6.85
C GLY A 132 -10.22 -8.36 7.23
N GLN A 133 -8.97 -8.09 7.61
CA GLN A 133 -8.14 -9.18 8.13
C GLN A 133 -8.75 -9.78 9.40
N PRO A 134 -8.93 -11.11 9.47
CA PRO A 134 -9.47 -11.74 10.67
C PRO A 134 -8.51 -11.50 11.84
N HIS A 135 -9.04 -10.88 12.88
CA HIS A 135 -8.36 -10.72 14.16
C HIS A 135 -9.29 -11.22 15.29
N HIS A 136 -8.72 -11.49 16.46
CA HIS A 136 -9.46 -12.05 17.60
C HIS A 136 -9.87 -10.99 18.64
N ASP A 137 -9.73 -9.70 18.33
CA ASP A 137 -10.14 -8.64 19.25
C ASP A 137 -11.64 -8.31 19.05
N GLU A 138 -12.48 -8.87 19.94
CA GLU A 138 -13.94 -8.70 19.88
C GLU A 138 -14.39 -7.23 19.99
N LEU A 139 -13.66 -6.41 20.74
CA LEU A 139 -14.01 -5.00 20.85
C LEU A 139 -13.75 -4.27 19.54
N VAL A 140 -12.60 -4.50 18.93
CA VAL A 140 -12.25 -3.91 17.63
C VAL A 140 -13.26 -4.36 16.58
N GLN A 141 -13.68 -5.63 16.57
CA GLN A 141 -14.69 -6.15 15.66
C GLN A 141 -16.04 -5.43 15.82
N LYS A 142 -16.49 -5.21 17.07
CA LYS A 142 -17.74 -4.47 17.33
C LYS A 142 -17.66 -3.03 16.84
N ILE A 143 -16.51 -2.39 17.05
CA ILE A 143 -16.30 -1.01 16.60
C ILE A 143 -16.21 -0.93 15.07
N GLN A 144 -15.56 -1.88 14.41
CA GLN A 144 -15.54 -1.97 12.94
C GLN A 144 -16.96 -2.06 12.37
N ASN A 145 -17.76 -3.00 12.87
CA ASN A 145 -19.14 -3.17 12.41
C ASN A 145 -19.98 -1.90 12.61
N TRP A 146 -19.76 -1.19 13.72
CA TRP A 146 -20.43 0.08 13.98
C TRP A 146 -19.95 1.16 13.00
N LEU A 147 -18.64 1.30 12.78
CA LEU A 147 -18.06 2.27 11.84
C LEU A 147 -18.55 2.04 10.40
N GLU A 148 -18.70 0.80 9.97
CA GLU A 148 -19.23 0.44 8.64
C GLU A 148 -20.69 0.87 8.43
N GLN A 149 -21.46 0.99 9.52
CA GLN A 149 -22.86 1.45 9.45
C GLN A 149 -23.00 2.96 9.61
N HIS A 150 -22.06 3.61 10.32
CA HIS A 150 -22.12 5.01 10.73
C HIS A 150 -21.01 5.89 10.14
N PHE A 151 -20.27 5.43 9.13
CA PHE A 151 -19.14 6.18 8.56
C PHE A 151 -19.51 7.54 7.98
N HIS A 152 -20.77 7.74 7.65
CA HIS A 152 -21.33 8.98 7.14
C HIS A 152 -21.62 10.03 8.22
N GLU A 153 -21.61 9.64 9.49
CA GLU A 153 -21.86 10.52 10.62
C GLU A 153 -20.58 11.25 11.06
N ASP A 154 -20.78 12.41 11.68
CA ASP A 154 -19.66 13.21 12.23
C ASP A 154 -19.51 12.89 13.73
N PHE A 155 -18.42 12.30 14.10
CA PHE A 155 -18.08 11.99 15.49
C PHE A 155 -16.58 12.11 15.74
N SER A 156 -16.22 12.44 16.95
CA SER A 156 -14.85 12.49 17.43
C SER A 156 -14.38 11.10 17.92
N LEU A 157 -13.07 10.90 17.98
CA LEU A 157 -12.47 9.70 18.56
C LEU A 157 -12.90 9.50 20.03
N ASN A 158 -13.11 10.59 20.79
CA ASN A 158 -13.56 10.51 22.19
C ASN A 158 -15.00 10.01 22.27
N GLN A 159 -15.90 10.52 21.45
CA GLN A 159 -17.28 10.04 21.39
C GLN A 159 -17.35 8.56 21.00
N LEU A 160 -16.53 8.13 20.02
CA LEU A 160 -16.43 6.72 19.66
C LEU A 160 -15.93 5.87 20.85
N ALA A 161 -14.93 6.34 21.57
CA ALA A 161 -14.38 5.62 22.73
C ALA A 161 -15.42 5.53 23.87
N GLU A 162 -16.13 6.62 24.16
CA GLU A 162 -17.21 6.67 25.18
C GLU A 162 -18.34 5.70 24.85
N GLN A 163 -18.77 5.63 23.59
CA GLN A 163 -19.82 4.72 23.14
C GLN A 163 -19.50 3.25 23.41
N PHE A 164 -18.23 2.88 23.35
CA PHE A 164 -17.77 1.51 23.62
C PHE A 164 -17.16 1.34 25.03
N ASN A 165 -17.38 2.31 25.93
CA ASN A 165 -16.90 2.30 27.32
C ASN A 165 -15.40 2.08 27.45
N VAL A 166 -14.61 2.72 26.60
CA VAL A 166 -13.14 2.68 26.63
C VAL A 166 -12.54 4.08 26.55
N THR A 167 -11.26 4.22 26.90
CA THR A 167 -10.55 5.48 26.68
C THR A 167 -10.04 5.57 25.25
N GLY A 168 -9.87 6.79 24.70
CA GLY A 168 -9.30 7.00 23.37
C GLY A 168 -7.93 6.34 23.20
N ARG A 169 -7.10 6.36 24.27
CA ARG A 169 -5.80 5.67 24.27
C ARG A 169 -5.93 4.15 24.13
N THR A 170 -6.88 3.56 24.82
CA THR A 170 -7.17 2.12 24.73
C THR A 170 -7.67 1.76 23.33
N LEU A 171 -8.57 2.57 22.79
CA LEU A 171 -9.10 2.40 21.45
C LEU A 171 -7.99 2.41 20.38
N ILE A 172 -7.13 3.44 20.40
CA ILE A 172 -6.00 3.55 19.45
C ILE A 172 -5.06 2.35 19.60
N ARG A 173 -4.69 1.96 20.81
CA ARG A 173 -3.78 0.84 21.07
C ARG A 173 -4.35 -0.47 20.53
N ARG A 174 -5.63 -0.77 20.81
CA ARG A 174 -6.27 -2.01 20.36
C ARG A 174 -6.43 -2.07 18.85
N PHE A 175 -6.81 -0.98 18.20
CA PHE A 175 -6.85 -0.89 16.74
C PHE A 175 -5.49 -1.12 16.11
N LYS A 176 -4.43 -0.49 16.62
CA LYS A 176 -3.07 -0.73 16.15
C LYS A 176 -2.60 -2.17 16.35
N GLN A 177 -2.99 -2.81 17.45
CA GLN A 177 -2.63 -4.21 17.71
C GLN A 177 -3.40 -5.18 16.80
N ALA A 178 -4.67 -4.92 16.51
CA ALA A 178 -5.53 -5.79 15.74
C ALA A 178 -5.37 -5.58 14.21
N LEU A 179 -5.22 -4.33 13.78
CA LEU A 179 -5.30 -3.93 12.37
C LEU A 179 -4.07 -3.17 11.85
N ASP A 180 -3.10 -2.89 12.73
CA ASP A 180 -1.88 -2.09 12.44
C ASP A 180 -2.15 -0.63 12.05
N ILE A 181 -3.40 -0.19 12.11
CA ILE A 181 -3.81 1.18 11.82
C ILE A 181 -4.65 1.78 12.97
N PRO A 182 -4.62 3.10 13.20
CA PRO A 182 -5.48 3.74 14.19
C PRO A 182 -6.92 3.87 13.68
N PRO A 183 -7.92 4.06 14.58
CA PRO A 183 -9.35 4.13 14.24
C PRO A 183 -9.71 5.20 13.21
N ASN A 184 -9.04 6.37 13.25
CA ASN A 184 -9.29 7.46 12.30
C ASN A 184 -8.83 7.09 10.88
N GLN A 185 -7.74 6.37 10.72
CA GLN A 185 -7.31 5.86 9.41
C GLN A 185 -8.28 4.79 8.90
N TYR A 186 -8.77 3.91 9.78
CA TYR A 186 -9.78 2.93 9.44
C TYR A 186 -11.07 3.61 8.93
N LEU A 187 -11.58 4.62 9.65
CA LEU A 187 -12.76 5.39 9.24
C LEU A 187 -12.55 6.10 7.90
N GLN A 188 -11.38 6.71 7.69
CA GLN A 188 -11.04 7.34 6.41
C GLN A 188 -11.05 6.32 5.27
N ALA A 189 -10.51 5.14 5.49
CA ALA A 189 -10.48 4.08 4.51
C ALA A 189 -11.88 3.62 4.08
N ILE A 190 -12.80 3.43 5.04
CA ILE A 190 -14.20 3.10 4.74
C ILE A 190 -14.87 4.23 3.93
N ARG A 191 -14.64 5.48 4.32
CA ARG A 191 -15.21 6.65 3.61
C ARG A 191 -14.71 6.74 2.17
N ILE A 192 -13.41 6.55 1.95
CA ILE A 192 -12.81 6.54 0.60
C ILE A 192 -13.40 5.41 -0.24
N GLU A 193 -13.51 4.20 0.32
CA GLU A 193 -14.07 3.05 -0.39
C GLU A 193 -15.56 3.25 -0.73
N ALA A 194 -16.33 3.80 0.20
CA ALA A 194 -17.73 4.15 -0.05
C ALA A 194 -17.88 5.23 -1.14
N ALA A 195 -16.99 6.23 -1.16
CA ALA A 195 -16.97 7.26 -2.20
C ALA A 195 -16.59 6.66 -3.55
N ARG A 196 -15.56 5.82 -3.59
CA ARG A 196 -15.13 5.12 -4.80
C ARG A 196 -16.27 4.29 -5.39
N LYS A 197 -16.92 3.48 -4.57
CA LYS A 197 -18.05 2.65 -4.99
C LYS A 197 -19.19 3.48 -5.58
N ARG A 198 -19.51 4.62 -4.96
CA ARG A 198 -20.54 5.52 -5.50
C ARG A 198 -20.15 6.14 -6.84
N LEU A 199 -18.88 6.52 -7.02
CA LEU A 199 -18.38 7.03 -8.31
C LEU A 199 -18.39 5.97 -9.41
N GLU A 200 -18.13 4.72 -9.07
CA GLU A 200 -18.16 3.59 -10.02
C GLU A 200 -19.58 3.15 -10.37
N GLU A 201 -20.51 3.21 -9.42
CA GLU A 201 -21.88 2.71 -9.57
C GLU A 201 -22.91 3.80 -10.00
N THR A 202 -22.54 5.08 -9.94
CA THR A 202 -23.48 6.18 -10.23
C THR A 202 -22.80 7.31 -11.02
N ASP A 203 -23.60 8.07 -11.79
CA ASP A 203 -23.14 9.29 -12.47
C ASP A 203 -23.16 10.55 -11.56
N GLN A 204 -23.07 10.37 -10.24
CA GLN A 204 -23.08 11.50 -9.31
C GLN A 204 -21.80 12.31 -9.40
N ALA A 205 -21.94 13.65 -9.43
CA ALA A 205 -20.80 14.55 -9.42
C ALA A 205 -20.01 14.46 -8.10
N VAL A 206 -18.70 14.64 -8.17
CA VAL A 206 -17.77 14.60 -7.02
C VAL A 206 -18.20 15.56 -5.89
N ASP A 207 -18.82 16.70 -6.23
CA ASP A 207 -19.30 17.70 -5.25
C ASP A 207 -20.39 17.14 -4.32
N VAL A 208 -21.19 16.18 -4.77
CA VAL A 208 -22.19 15.51 -3.95
C VAL A 208 -21.53 14.57 -2.95
N LEU A 209 -20.34 14.08 -3.24
CA LEU A 209 -19.55 13.22 -2.36
C LEU A 209 -18.84 13.99 -1.25
N SER A 210 -18.70 15.32 -1.37
CA SER A 210 -18.15 16.17 -0.29
C SER A 210 -19.02 16.15 0.96
N LEU A 211 -20.30 15.82 0.84
CA LEU A 211 -21.22 15.60 1.95
C LEU A 211 -20.86 14.39 2.84
N ILE A 212 -19.92 13.54 2.39
CA ILE A 212 -19.41 12.42 3.19
C ILE A 212 -18.22 12.87 4.07
N HIS A 213 -17.98 14.18 4.24
CA HIS A 213 -16.92 14.76 5.07
C HIS A 213 -15.48 14.30 4.75
N ILE A 214 -15.21 13.93 3.49
CA ILE A 214 -13.88 13.49 3.06
C ILE A 214 -12.91 14.66 2.85
N SER A 215 -13.40 15.85 2.50
CA SER A 215 -12.56 16.95 1.99
C SER A 215 -12.09 17.99 3.02
N GLU A 216 -12.75 18.14 4.17
CA GLU A 216 -12.46 19.30 5.04
C GLU A 216 -11.38 19.12 6.10
N ARG A 217 -10.88 17.90 6.35
CA ARG A 217 -9.89 17.66 7.43
C ARG A 217 -8.49 17.26 6.99
N ALA A 218 -8.25 17.01 5.73
CA ALA A 218 -6.87 16.78 5.24
C ALA A 218 -5.97 18.04 5.38
N GLY A 219 -6.58 19.24 5.48
CA GLY A 219 -5.88 20.51 5.60
C GLY A 219 -5.69 21.05 7.02
N LYS A 220 -6.21 20.40 8.06
CA LYS A 220 -6.12 20.88 9.45
C LYS A 220 -5.34 20.00 10.43
N ALA A 221 -4.80 18.88 9.98
CA ALA A 221 -4.01 17.97 10.83
C ALA A 221 -2.54 18.37 11.00
N ASP A 222 -2.06 19.40 10.28
CA ASP A 222 -0.66 19.86 10.34
C ASP A 222 -0.45 21.14 11.20
N ARG A 223 -1.40 21.50 12.06
CA ARG A 223 -1.20 22.59 13.02
C ARG A 223 -1.75 22.19 14.39
N LEU A 224 -0.99 21.40 15.13
CA LEU A 224 -0.86 21.46 16.61
C LEU A 224 0.28 20.52 17.02
#